data_37d8155155a19604cf13b12aa4084f63
#
_entry.id   37d8155155a19604cf13b12aa4084f63
#
_cell.length_a   1.000
_cell.length_b   1.000
_cell.length_c   1.000
_cell.angle_alpha   90.00
_cell.angle_beta   90.00
_cell.angle_gamma   90.00
#
_symmetry.space_group_name_H-M   'P 1'
#
loop_
_entity.id
_entity.type
_entity.pdbx_description
1 polymer ?
#
loop_
_entity_poly.entity_id
_entity_poly.type
_entity_poly.pdbx_seq_one_letter_code
_entity_poly.pdbx_strand_id
1 'polypeptide(L)'
;MNKCKYITIRSKNYKNYFYCRLNKKIINYTIDCQKCLKKEYRKNKGINKVSKKKITVTQDTYNKVMQRDNYECRLCGTSLNLQLHHIDGRGKDLTNDINNCIMLCRHCHLEVVHKNQKKYRPMLKKLL
;
A
#
# COMPACT_ATOMS: atom_id res chain seq x y z
N MET A 1 4.45 -11.35 23.92
CA MET A 1 5.21 -12.59 23.58
C MET A 1 6.23 -12.31 22.47
N ASN A 2 7.50 -12.61 22.72
CA ASN A 2 8.54 -12.47 21.71
C ASN A 2 8.42 -13.60 20.68
N LYS A 3 8.08 -13.26 19.44
CA LYS A 3 7.99 -14.26 18.37
C LYS A 3 9.39 -14.57 17.81
N CYS A 4 9.68 -15.86 17.60
CA CYS A 4 10.92 -16.28 16.95
C CYS A 4 11.07 -15.62 15.58
N LYS A 5 12.27 -15.10 15.25
CA LYS A 5 12.52 -14.39 13.98
C LYS A 5 12.31 -15.22 12.72
N TYR A 6 12.36 -16.54 12.82
CA TYR A 6 12.19 -17.45 11.69
C TYR A 6 10.73 -17.85 11.41
N ILE A 7 9.77 -17.40 12.24
CA ILE A 7 8.36 -17.74 12.05
C ILE A 7 7.70 -16.71 11.14
N THR A 8 6.97 -17.22 10.16
CA THR A 8 6.07 -16.45 9.32
C THR A 8 4.68 -17.08 9.31
N ILE A 9 3.66 -16.25 9.14
CA ILE A 9 2.30 -16.75 8.89
C ILE A 9 2.15 -16.86 7.38
N ARG A 10 1.64 -18.00 6.93
CA ARG A 10 1.30 -18.26 5.52
C ARG A 10 -0.15 -18.70 5.43
N SER A 11 -0.79 -18.43 4.33
CA SER A 11 -2.18 -18.84 4.06
C SER A 11 -2.22 -19.81 2.88
N LYS A 12 -3.03 -20.86 3.03
CA LYS A 12 -3.37 -21.79 1.94
C LYS A 12 -4.82 -22.24 2.13
N ASN A 13 -5.61 -22.19 1.08
CA ASN A 13 -7.03 -22.57 1.10
C ASN A 13 -7.81 -21.89 2.25
N TYR A 14 -7.66 -20.58 2.39
CA TYR A 14 -8.29 -19.73 3.44
C TYR A 14 -7.93 -20.09 4.90
N LYS A 15 -6.95 -20.97 5.11
CA LYS A 15 -6.43 -21.30 6.44
C LYS A 15 -5.04 -20.71 6.64
N ASN A 16 -4.83 -20.06 7.78
CA ASN A 16 -3.53 -19.55 8.17
C ASN A 16 -2.77 -20.61 8.96
N TYR A 17 -1.48 -20.73 8.69
CA TYR A 17 -0.58 -21.63 9.41
C TYR A 17 0.75 -20.97 9.70
N PHE A 18 1.41 -21.43 10.75
CA PHE A 18 2.76 -21.00 11.09
C PHE A 18 3.78 -21.81 10.28
N TYR A 19 4.73 -21.11 9.66
CA TYR A 19 5.79 -21.71 8.88
C TYR A 19 7.15 -21.28 9.42
N CYS A 20 8.01 -22.27 9.72
CA CYS A 20 9.39 -22.01 10.14
C CYS A 20 10.31 -21.93 8.91
N ARG A 21 10.86 -20.76 8.64
CA ARG A 21 11.78 -20.55 7.50
C ARG A 21 13.12 -21.27 7.67
N LEU A 22 13.57 -21.44 8.91
CA LEU A 22 14.82 -22.15 9.18
C LEU A 22 14.70 -23.65 8.91
N ASN A 23 13.62 -24.26 9.40
CA ASN A 23 13.36 -25.69 9.23
C ASN A 23 12.55 -26.02 7.96
N LYS A 24 12.12 -24.99 7.21
CA LYS A 24 11.35 -25.08 5.96
C LYS A 24 10.07 -25.96 6.07
N LYS A 25 9.39 -25.93 7.22
CA LYS A 25 8.18 -26.73 7.48
C LYS A 25 7.07 -25.94 8.16
N ILE A 26 5.84 -26.46 8.02
CA ILE A 26 4.69 -26.02 8.81
C ILE A 26 4.91 -26.49 10.26
N ILE A 27 4.63 -25.63 11.22
CA ILE A 27 4.86 -25.91 12.65
C ILE A 27 3.62 -25.62 13.48
N ASN A 28 3.47 -26.37 14.57
CA ASN A 28 2.66 -25.94 15.69
C ASN A 28 3.47 -24.98 16.55
N TYR A 29 3.08 -23.71 16.57
CA TYR A 29 3.86 -22.65 17.22
C TYR A 29 4.15 -22.92 18.70
N THR A 30 3.20 -23.49 19.41
CA THR A 30 3.34 -23.75 20.84
C THR A 30 4.27 -24.92 21.17
N ILE A 31 4.17 -26.00 20.42
CA ILE A 31 4.90 -27.26 20.69
C ILE A 31 6.26 -27.25 19.98
N ASP A 32 6.28 -27.06 18.67
CA ASP A 32 7.50 -27.18 17.88
C ASP A 32 8.48 -26.04 18.15
N CYS A 33 7.98 -24.84 18.38
CA CYS A 33 8.82 -23.67 18.58
C CYS A 33 9.43 -23.63 20.00
N GLN A 34 8.74 -24.14 21.01
CA GLN A 34 9.27 -24.21 22.37
C GLN A 34 10.45 -25.19 22.48
N LYS A 35 10.39 -26.30 21.73
CA LYS A 35 11.44 -27.34 21.71
C LYS A 35 12.62 -27.05 20.75
N CYS A 36 12.55 -25.94 20.01
CA CYS A 36 13.56 -25.62 19.00
C CYS A 36 14.83 -25.05 19.63
N LEU A 37 15.95 -25.76 19.53
CA LEU A 37 17.27 -25.32 20.01
C LEU A 37 17.85 -24.13 19.22
N LYS A 38 17.39 -23.94 17.97
CA LYS A 38 17.80 -22.81 17.10
C LYS A 38 16.85 -21.62 17.19
N LYS A 39 16.02 -21.57 18.22
CA LYS A 39 15.07 -20.50 18.44
C LYS A 39 15.79 -19.18 18.70
N GLU A 40 15.57 -18.25 17.82
CA GLU A 40 16.01 -16.87 17.99
C GLU A 40 14.81 -15.93 18.01
N TYR A 41 14.70 -15.16 19.07
CA TYR A 41 13.71 -14.11 19.13
C TYR A 41 14.09 -12.94 18.23
N ARG A 42 13.12 -12.32 17.62
CA ARG A 42 13.33 -11.03 16.95
C ARG A 42 13.85 -10.08 18.03
N LYS A 43 15.09 -9.63 17.89
CA LYS A 43 15.56 -8.48 18.67
C LYS A 43 14.52 -7.39 18.45
N ASN A 44 13.91 -6.89 19.52
CA ASN A 44 13.17 -5.64 19.44
C ASN A 44 14.17 -4.62 18.91
N LYS A 45 14.16 -4.38 17.60
CA LYS A 45 14.81 -3.20 17.04
C LYS A 45 14.10 -2.08 17.76
N GLY A 46 14.85 -1.46 18.68
CA GLY A 46 14.30 -0.45 19.56
C GLY A 46 13.31 0.40 18.80
N ILE A 47 12.17 0.64 19.40
CA ILE A 47 11.01 1.35 18.84
C ILE A 47 11.42 2.83 18.66
N ASN A 48 12.43 3.06 17.82
CA ASN A 48 12.88 4.38 17.41
C ASN A 48 12.89 4.50 15.87
N LYS A 49 12.16 3.62 15.18
CA LYS A 49 11.51 4.07 13.97
C LYS A 49 10.24 4.75 14.42
N VAL A 50 10.35 6.05 14.70
CA VAL A 50 9.20 6.94 14.49
C VAL A 50 8.63 6.47 13.17
N SER A 51 7.52 5.76 13.22
CA SER A 51 6.81 5.33 12.02
C SER A 51 6.57 6.61 11.28
N LYS A 52 7.28 6.81 10.15
CA LYS A 52 7.07 7.99 9.31
C LYS A 52 5.57 8.00 9.09
N LYS A 53 4.89 8.94 9.76
CA LYS A 53 3.43 9.03 9.73
C LYS A 53 3.06 9.00 8.27
N LYS A 54 2.39 7.93 7.82
CA LYS A 54 2.07 7.76 6.40
C LYS A 54 1.23 8.96 6.02
N ILE A 55 1.78 9.85 5.22
CA ILE A 55 1.07 11.04 4.77
C ILE A 55 -0.05 10.53 3.86
N THR A 56 -1.28 10.62 4.35
CA THR A 56 -2.50 10.22 3.64
C THR A 56 -3.24 11.44 3.16
N VAL A 57 -3.92 11.31 2.04
CA VAL A 57 -4.84 12.34 1.55
C VAL A 57 -5.93 12.58 2.59
N THR A 58 -6.22 13.85 2.88
CA THR A 58 -7.34 14.22 3.74
C THR A 58 -8.67 13.99 3.02
N GLN A 59 -9.74 13.74 3.79
CA GLN A 59 -11.07 13.57 3.23
C GLN A 59 -11.54 14.83 2.49
N ASP A 60 -11.17 16.00 2.98
CA ASP A 60 -11.48 17.29 2.34
C ASP A 60 -10.83 17.39 0.95
N THR A 61 -9.54 17.09 0.83
CA THR A 61 -8.84 17.07 -0.47
C THR A 61 -9.47 16.05 -1.41
N TYR A 62 -9.76 14.84 -0.92
CA TYR A 62 -10.40 13.80 -1.73
C TYR A 62 -11.75 14.28 -2.29
N ASN A 63 -12.60 14.86 -1.45
CA ASN A 63 -13.90 15.37 -1.85
C ASN A 63 -13.81 16.50 -2.89
N LYS A 64 -12.87 17.43 -2.71
CA LYS A 64 -12.62 18.52 -3.65
C LYS A 64 -12.18 18.02 -5.02
N VAL A 65 -11.28 17.04 -5.06
CA VAL A 65 -10.82 16.42 -6.31
C VAL A 65 -11.95 15.66 -6.98
N MET A 66 -12.74 14.89 -6.24
CA MET A 66 -13.91 14.19 -6.76
C MET A 66 -14.91 15.14 -7.40
N GLN A 67 -15.20 16.25 -6.72
CA GLN A 67 -16.12 17.29 -7.21
C GLN A 67 -15.60 17.96 -8.48
N ARG A 68 -14.30 18.38 -8.48
CA ARG A 68 -13.67 19.00 -9.66
C ARG A 68 -13.71 18.07 -10.87
N ASP A 69 -13.49 16.76 -10.66
CA ASP A 69 -13.41 15.74 -11.71
C ASP A 69 -14.79 15.12 -12.04
N ASN A 70 -15.89 15.74 -11.57
CA ASN A 70 -17.29 15.34 -11.82
C ASN A 70 -17.60 13.88 -11.46
N TYR A 71 -16.92 13.32 -10.44
CA TYR A 71 -17.09 11.92 -10.02
C TYR A 71 -16.80 10.91 -11.15
N GLU A 72 -15.89 11.25 -12.06
CA GLU A 72 -15.54 10.44 -13.21
C GLU A 72 -14.01 10.30 -13.38
N CYS A 73 -13.59 9.24 -14.05
CA CYS A 73 -12.21 9.06 -14.46
C CYS A 73 -11.84 10.08 -15.54
N ARG A 74 -10.85 10.91 -15.31
CA ARG A 74 -10.43 11.96 -16.25
C ARG A 74 -9.83 11.43 -17.56
N LEU A 75 -9.51 10.13 -17.65
CA LEU A 75 -9.00 9.53 -18.90
C LEU A 75 -10.07 8.82 -19.72
N CYS A 76 -11.00 8.10 -19.09
CA CYS A 76 -11.98 7.28 -19.83
C CYS A 76 -13.44 7.62 -19.51
N GLY A 77 -13.72 8.55 -18.60
CA GLY A 77 -15.07 9.02 -18.26
C GLY A 77 -15.92 8.07 -17.40
N THR A 78 -15.41 6.88 -17.02
CA THR A 78 -16.17 5.98 -16.15
C THR A 78 -16.27 6.51 -14.73
N SER A 79 -17.41 6.29 -14.08
CA SER A 79 -17.61 6.58 -12.65
C SER A 79 -17.34 5.38 -11.72
N LEU A 80 -16.92 4.23 -12.28
CA LEU A 80 -16.71 3.01 -11.53
C LEU A 80 -15.27 2.88 -11.01
N ASN A 81 -15.13 2.41 -9.76
CA ASN A 81 -13.84 2.10 -9.14
C ASN A 81 -12.82 3.26 -9.22
N LEU A 82 -13.25 4.46 -8.88
CA LEU A 82 -12.41 5.65 -8.89
C LEU A 82 -11.37 5.61 -7.78
N GLN A 83 -10.16 6.05 -8.11
CA GLN A 83 -9.02 6.15 -7.21
C GLN A 83 -8.32 7.49 -7.41
N LEU A 84 -7.92 8.14 -6.33
CA LEU A 84 -7.13 9.35 -6.41
C LEU A 84 -5.69 9.02 -6.77
N HIS A 85 -5.18 9.65 -7.83
CA HIS A 85 -3.81 9.52 -8.30
C HIS A 85 -3.03 10.81 -8.07
N HIS A 86 -1.78 10.70 -7.58
CA HIS A 86 -0.85 11.81 -7.45
C HIS A 86 0.05 11.88 -8.67
N ILE A 87 -0.01 12.99 -9.40
CA ILE A 87 0.67 13.15 -10.70
C ILE A 87 2.20 13.21 -10.52
N ASP A 88 2.67 14.03 -9.58
CA ASP A 88 4.10 14.21 -9.28
C ASP A 88 4.58 13.38 -8.07
N GLY A 89 3.75 12.42 -7.63
CA GLY A 89 4.05 11.59 -6.48
C GLY A 89 3.53 12.16 -5.16
N ARG A 90 3.91 11.50 -4.06
CA ARG A 90 3.49 11.86 -2.70
C ARG A 90 4.65 12.50 -1.97
N GLY A 91 4.51 13.73 -1.56
CA GLY A 91 5.44 14.46 -0.71
C GLY A 91 4.69 15.19 0.39
N LYS A 92 5.42 15.79 1.34
CA LYS A 92 4.83 16.51 2.47
C LYS A 92 3.85 17.59 2.00
N ASP A 93 4.22 18.33 0.96
CA ASP A 93 3.44 19.45 0.44
C ASP A 93 2.57 19.04 -0.78
N LEU A 94 2.84 17.88 -1.40
CA LEU A 94 2.16 17.42 -2.61
C LEU A 94 0.98 16.48 -2.35
N THR A 95 0.92 15.84 -1.18
CA THR A 95 -0.10 14.80 -0.92
C THR A 95 -1.52 15.35 -0.86
N ASN A 96 -1.70 16.58 -0.38
CA ASN A 96 -2.98 17.26 -0.28
C ASN A 96 -3.11 18.44 -1.24
N ASP A 97 -2.20 18.59 -2.18
CA ASP A 97 -2.32 19.58 -3.24
C ASP A 97 -3.33 19.10 -4.29
N ILE A 98 -4.43 19.82 -4.43
CA ILE A 98 -5.48 19.53 -5.39
C ILE A 98 -4.94 19.53 -6.83
N ASN A 99 -3.99 20.39 -7.13
CA ASN A 99 -3.36 20.47 -8.46
C ASN A 99 -2.36 19.34 -8.74
N ASN A 100 -2.05 18.53 -7.73
CA ASN A 100 -1.25 17.31 -7.89
C ASN A 100 -2.11 16.04 -7.89
N CYS A 101 -3.41 16.16 -7.67
CA CYS A 101 -4.35 15.04 -7.53
C CYS A 101 -5.35 15.00 -8.68
N ILE A 102 -5.66 13.79 -9.16
CA ILE A 102 -6.63 13.56 -10.23
C ILE A 102 -7.37 12.23 -10.02
N MET A 103 -8.65 12.19 -10.39
CA MET A 103 -9.43 10.96 -10.29
C MET A 103 -9.27 10.08 -11.52
N LEU A 104 -8.88 8.84 -11.29
CA LEU A 104 -8.75 7.81 -12.31
C LEU A 104 -9.48 6.55 -11.88
N CYS A 105 -10.08 5.81 -12.81
CA CYS A 105 -10.56 4.47 -12.50
C CYS A 105 -9.38 3.51 -12.26
N ARG A 106 -9.64 2.41 -11.59
CA ARG A 106 -8.60 1.41 -11.27
C ARG A 106 -7.81 0.97 -12.49
N HIS A 107 -8.47 0.73 -13.64
CA HIS A 107 -7.81 0.33 -14.87
C HIS A 107 -6.86 1.42 -15.39
N CYS A 108 -7.36 2.66 -15.57
CA CYS A 108 -6.51 3.76 -16.03
C CYS A 108 -5.36 4.06 -15.07
N HIS A 109 -5.61 3.98 -13.76
CA HIS A 109 -4.60 4.21 -12.73
C HIS A 109 -3.46 3.18 -12.79
N LEU A 110 -3.77 1.89 -12.72
CA LEU A 110 -2.78 0.83 -12.58
C LEU A 110 -2.22 0.34 -13.91
N GLU A 111 -3.08 0.13 -14.92
CA GLU A 111 -2.68 -0.50 -16.17
C GLU A 111 -2.17 0.51 -17.21
N VAL A 112 -2.67 1.72 -17.19
CA VAL A 112 -2.32 2.76 -18.18
C VAL A 112 -1.26 3.71 -17.63
N VAL A 113 -1.59 4.44 -16.56
CA VAL A 113 -0.73 5.52 -16.03
C VAL A 113 0.49 4.98 -15.32
N HIS A 114 0.33 4.04 -14.35
CA HIS A 114 1.47 3.50 -13.60
C HIS A 114 2.51 2.80 -14.48
N LYS A 115 2.09 2.11 -15.52
CA LYS A 115 3.01 1.46 -16.47
C LYS A 115 3.77 2.45 -17.38
N ASN A 116 3.23 3.66 -17.56
CA ASN A 116 3.76 4.66 -18.49
C ASN A 116 3.80 6.07 -17.89
N GLN A 117 4.22 6.22 -16.64
CA GLN A 117 4.17 7.48 -15.90
C GLN A 117 4.81 8.67 -16.64
N LYS A 118 5.98 8.47 -17.27
CA LYS A 118 6.68 9.53 -18.00
C LYS A 118 5.82 10.13 -19.12
N LYS A 119 5.08 9.28 -19.83
CA LYS A 119 4.19 9.69 -20.94
C LYS A 119 2.94 10.41 -20.42
N TYR A 120 2.31 9.85 -19.39
CA TYR A 120 1.01 10.34 -18.93
C TYR A 120 1.10 11.54 -17.99
N ARG A 121 2.19 11.72 -17.24
CA ARG A 121 2.36 12.86 -16.32
C ARG A 121 2.06 14.23 -16.96
N PRO A 122 2.65 14.61 -18.11
CA PRO A 122 2.34 15.88 -18.76
C PRO A 122 0.90 15.94 -19.28
N MET A 123 0.34 14.81 -19.73
CA MET A 123 -1.07 14.75 -20.17
C MET A 123 -2.03 15.00 -18.99
N LEU A 124 -1.81 14.35 -17.86
CA LEU A 124 -2.64 14.50 -16.67
C LEU A 124 -2.62 15.94 -16.16
N LYS A 125 -1.47 16.61 -16.21
CA LYS A 125 -1.37 18.04 -15.84
C LYS A 125 -2.20 18.96 -16.74
N LYS A 126 -2.38 18.60 -18.00
CA LYS A 126 -3.23 19.37 -18.93
C LYS A 126 -4.73 19.13 -18.71
N LEU A 127 -5.11 18.08 -17.98
CA LEU A 127 -6.50 17.75 -17.66
C LEU A 127 -7.00 18.41 -16.36
N LEU A 128 -6.09 19.02 -15.59
CA LEU A 128 -6.44 19.78 -14.38
C LEU A 128 -7.06 21.12 -14.76
#